data_de6e2ce53df8da8521b448548b090fa2
#
_entry.id   de6e2ce53df8da8521b448548b090fa2
#
_cell.length_a   1.000
_cell.length_b   1.000
_cell.length_c   1.000
_cell.angle_alpha   90.00
_cell.angle_beta   90.00
_cell.angle_gamma   90.00
#
_symmetry.space_group_name_H-M   'P 1'
#
loop_
_entity.id
_entity.type
_entity.pdbx_description
1 polymer ?
#
loop_
_entity_poly.entity_id
_entity_poly.type
_entity_poly.pdbx_seq_one_letter_code
_entity_poly.pdbx_strand_id
1 'polypeptide(L)'
;DEICQRVSTFINSLDKNQKEKIVAANMNIPGRVDSHNGTSSSTFHFEDMGETPLAETLSARFGVRTYIENDTKSMAFGEYMTGLNQKYKNVLFVNIGWGLGLGIIIDGKLYYGKNGYTGEFGHVNMYDNNVLCHCGKKGCIETEVSGRAIHRKLIERINSGESSVLSRMVNQRVSITTKDILDAAENEDPLCMELISQTGMELGHQLAGLINLL
;
A
#
# COMPACT_ATOMS: atom_id res chain seq x y z
N ASP A 1 -3.63 9.76 -16.45
CA ASP A 1 -3.23 10.09 -17.85
C ASP A 1 -1.74 10.44 -17.98
N GLU A 2 -1.15 11.24 -17.11
CA GLU A 2 0.26 11.65 -17.22
C GLU A 2 1.23 10.47 -17.20
N ILE A 3 1.06 9.50 -16.27
CA ILE A 3 1.90 8.30 -16.18
C ILE A 3 1.82 7.51 -17.50
N CYS A 4 0.61 7.27 -17.98
CA CYS A 4 0.41 6.55 -19.24
C CYS A 4 1.05 7.28 -20.43
N GLN A 5 0.99 8.62 -20.43
CA GLN A 5 1.62 9.41 -21.48
C GLN A 5 3.15 9.31 -21.43
N ARG A 6 3.74 9.34 -20.23
CA ARG A 6 5.19 9.16 -20.05
C ARG A 6 5.64 7.78 -20.50
N VAL A 7 4.90 6.70 -20.13
CA VAL A 7 5.20 5.34 -20.58
C VAL A 7 5.11 5.22 -22.11
N SER A 8 4.03 5.74 -22.72
CA SER A 8 3.89 5.75 -24.17
C SER A 8 5.02 6.51 -24.85
N THR A 9 5.40 7.68 -24.34
CA THR A 9 6.51 8.48 -24.85
C THR A 9 7.81 7.72 -24.78
N PHE A 10 8.09 7.06 -23.64
CA PHE A 10 9.28 6.22 -23.47
C PHE A 10 9.31 5.08 -24.50
N ILE A 11 8.24 4.30 -24.62
CA ILE A 11 8.16 3.19 -25.58
C ILE A 11 8.35 3.71 -27.02
N ASN A 12 7.76 4.86 -27.35
CA ASN A 12 7.87 5.44 -28.69
C ASN A 12 9.28 5.98 -28.98
N SER A 13 10.06 6.36 -27.97
CA SER A 13 11.43 6.83 -28.14
C SER A 13 12.43 5.69 -28.43
N LEU A 14 12.06 4.44 -28.18
CA LEU A 14 12.92 3.28 -28.43
C LEU A 14 13.04 3.01 -29.94
N ASP A 15 14.21 2.57 -30.37
CA ASP A 15 14.39 2.08 -31.75
C ASP A 15 13.67 0.74 -31.98
N LYS A 16 13.60 0.31 -33.24
CA LYS A 16 12.89 -0.92 -33.62
C LYS A 16 13.44 -2.14 -32.91
N ASN A 17 14.76 -2.27 -32.82
CA ASN A 17 15.42 -3.42 -32.21
C ASN A 17 15.19 -3.47 -30.69
N GLN A 18 15.12 -2.31 -30.03
CA GLN A 18 14.78 -2.19 -28.61
C GLN A 18 13.30 -2.54 -28.37
N LYS A 19 12.39 -2.05 -29.21
CA LYS A 19 10.94 -2.37 -29.10
C LYS A 19 10.68 -3.86 -29.24
N GLU A 20 11.33 -4.53 -30.18
CA GLU A 20 11.19 -5.97 -30.39
C GLU A 20 11.67 -6.81 -29.20
N LYS A 21 12.49 -6.26 -28.30
CA LYS A 21 12.93 -6.90 -27.06
C LYS A 21 11.97 -6.74 -25.88
N ILE A 22 10.97 -5.85 -25.99
CA ILE A 22 9.98 -5.68 -24.95
C ILE A 22 9.01 -6.86 -25.01
N VAL A 23 9.10 -7.74 -24.03
CA VAL A 23 8.23 -8.94 -23.95
C VAL A 23 6.87 -8.56 -23.34
N ALA A 24 6.86 -7.73 -22.31
CA ALA A 24 5.67 -7.28 -21.60
C ALA A 24 5.97 -6.06 -20.76
N ALA A 25 4.91 -5.36 -20.34
CA ALA A 25 4.94 -4.37 -19.28
C ALA A 25 4.15 -4.88 -18.07
N ASN A 26 4.54 -4.48 -16.86
CA ASN A 26 3.76 -4.69 -15.66
C ASN A 26 3.55 -3.37 -14.93
N MET A 27 2.34 -3.13 -14.47
CA MET A 27 2.01 -1.94 -13.71
C MET A 27 1.46 -2.34 -12.34
N ASN A 28 2.14 -1.91 -11.29
CA ASN A 28 1.69 -2.10 -9.92
C ASN A 28 0.83 -0.91 -9.52
N ILE A 29 -0.37 -1.19 -9.04
CA ILE A 29 -1.35 -0.17 -8.68
C ILE A 29 -1.91 -0.42 -7.27
N PRO A 30 -2.17 0.63 -6.49
CA PRO A 30 -2.83 0.49 -5.21
C PRO A 30 -4.30 0.12 -5.39
N GLY A 31 -4.89 -0.52 -4.39
CA GLY A 31 -6.31 -0.86 -4.37
C GLY A 31 -6.59 -2.29 -4.81
N ARG A 32 -7.86 -2.55 -5.17
CA ARG A 32 -8.33 -3.90 -5.51
C ARG A 32 -8.03 -4.24 -6.96
N VAL A 33 -7.14 -5.19 -7.15
CA VAL A 33 -6.69 -5.65 -8.46
C VAL A 33 -6.96 -7.14 -8.60
N ASP A 34 -7.70 -7.51 -9.62
CA ASP A 34 -7.76 -8.89 -10.13
C ASP A 34 -6.73 -9.02 -11.25
N SER A 35 -5.53 -9.47 -10.89
CA SER A 35 -4.43 -9.65 -11.85
C SER A 35 -4.68 -10.77 -12.85
N HIS A 36 -5.53 -11.75 -12.51
CA HIS A 36 -5.89 -12.84 -13.41
C HIS A 36 -6.77 -12.36 -14.57
N ASN A 37 -7.77 -11.55 -14.27
CA ASN A 37 -8.67 -10.97 -15.26
C ASN A 37 -8.18 -9.61 -15.80
N GLY A 38 -7.12 -9.05 -15.21
CA GLY A 38 -6.56 -7.76 -15.62
C GLY A 38 -7.48 -6.58 -15.32
N THR A 39 -8.32 -6.70 -14.26
CA THR A 39 -9.29 -5.68 -13.88
C THR A 39 -8.91 -5.00 -12.57
N SER A 40 -9.31 -3.74 -12.42
CA SER A 40 -9.23 -2.98 -11.17
C SER A 40 -10.59 -2.43 -10.80
N SER A 41 -11.01 -2.61 -9.55
CA SER A 41 -12.32 -2.17 -9.07
C SER A 41 -12.29 -0.96 -8.15
N SER A 42 -11.14 -0.60 -7.60
CA SER A 42 -10.92 0.65 -6.88
C SER A 42 -9.44 0.98 -6.82
N THR A 43 -9.11 2.19 -7.21
CA THR A 43 -7.80 2.78 -6.97
C THR A 43 -8.00 4.06 -6.16
N PHE A 44 -7.15 4.32 -5.17
CA PHE A 44 -7.28 5.44 -4.23
C PHE A 44 -7.24 6.83 -4.87
N HIS A 45 -6.98 6.92 -6.16
CA HIS A 45 -6.79 8.18 -6.88
C HIS A 45 -7.69 8.33 -8.10
N PHE A 46 -8.60 7.39 -8.34
CA PHE A 46 -9.51 7.44 -9.48
C PHE A 46 -10.93 7.26 -8.98
N GLU A 47 -11.70 8.32 -9.06
CA GLU A 47 -13.12 8.29 -8.72
C GLU A 47 -13.84 7.26 -9.60
N ASP A 48 -14.54 6.35 -8.92
CA ASP A 48 -15.61 5.48 -9.44
C ASP A 48 -15.37 4.84 -10.82
N MET A 49 -14.22 4.23 -10.98
CA MET A 49 -13.98 3.39 -12.15
C MET A 49 -14.43 1.97 -11.83
N GLY A 50 -15.67 1.63 -11.91
CA GLY A 50 -16.17 0.26 -11.76
C GLY A 50 -15.16 -0.83 -12.18
N GLU A 51 -15.54 -2.05 -12.37
CA GLU A 51 -14.63 -3.09 -12.88
C GLU A 51 -14.11 -2.68 -14.28
N THR A 52 -12.91 -2.10 -14.33
CA THR A 52 -12.31 -1.62 -15.58
C THR A 52 -11.30 -2.64 -16.08
N PRO A 53 -11.36 -3.07 -17.35
CA PRO A 53 -10.36 -3.96 -17.97
C PRO A 53 -9.05 -3.19 -18.22
N LEU A 54 -8.36 -2.87 -17.12
CA LEU A 54 -7.23 -1.94 -17.14
C LEU A 54 -6.03 -2.50 -17.88
N ALA A 55 -5.76 -3.80 -17.74
CA ALA A 55 -4.65 -4.45 -18.43
C ALA A 55 -4.84 -4.41 -19.97
N GLU A 56 -6.05 -4.64 -20.45
CA GLU A 56 -6.39 -4.55 -21.88
C GLU A 56 -6.27 -3.10 -22.38
N THR A 57 -6.83 -2.16 -21.65
CA THR A 57 -6.75 -0.73 -21.97
C THR A 57 -5.31 -0.23 -22.07
N LEU A 58 -4.46 -0.63 -21.11
CA LEU A 58 -3.04 -0.27 -21.10
C LEU A 58 -2.28 -0.97 -22.23
N SER A 59 -2.58 -2.24 -22.50
CA SER A 59 -1.97 -2.98 -23.60
C SER A 59 -2.25 -2.32 -24.96
N ALA A 60 -3.51 -1.93 -25.20
CA ALA A 60 -3.89 -1.21 -26.40
C ALA A 60 -3.19 0.16 -26.50
N ARG A 61 -3.06 0.88 -25.39
CA ARG A 61 -2.42 2.20 -25.36
C ARG A 61 -0.90 2.13 -25.58
N PHE A 62 -0.24 1.12 -25.02
CA PHE A 62 1.22 0.99 -25.09
C PHE A 62 1.71 0.21 -26.30
N GLY A 63 0.82 -0.53 -26.98
CA GLY A 63 1.19 -1.46 -28.03
C GLY A 63 2.05 -2.64 -27.54
N VAL A 64 2.02 -2.92 -26.22
CA VAL A 64 2.78 -3.98 -25.56
C VAL A 64 1.85 -4.69 -24.57
N ARG A 65 1.92 -6.02 -24.53
CA ARG A 65 1.15 -6.78 -23.54
C ARG A 65 1.44 -6.28 -22.14
N THR A 66 0.40 -5.83 -21.46
CA THR A 66 0.52 -5.21 -20.14
C THR A 66 -0.26 -6.04 -19.12
N TYR A 67 0.40 -6.29 -17.99
CA TYR A 67 -0.19 -6.91 -16.81
C TYR A 67 -0.35 -5.86 -15.71
N ILE A 68 -1.27 -6.10 -14.80
CA ILE A 68 -1.45 -5.29 -13.61
C ILE A 68 -1.41 -6.17 -12.36
N GLU A 69 -0.88 -5.63 -11.28
CA GLU A 69 -0.87 -6.30 -9.99
C GLU A 69 -1.08 -5.26 -8.87
N ASN A 70 -1.58 -5.73 -7.73
CA ASN A 70 -1.59 -4.91 -6.53
C ASN A 70 -0.14 -4.62 -6.07
N ASP A 71 0.11 -3.39 -5.64
CA ASP A 71 1.44 -2.92 -5.23
C ASP A 71 2.03 -3.75 -4.07
N THR A 72 1.25 -3.99 -3.03
CA THR A 72 1.71 -4.79 -1.87
C THR A 72 1.99 -6.24 -2.24
N LYS A 73 1.18 -6.85 -3.11
CA LYS A 73 1.44 -8.22 -3.61
C LYS A 73 2.72 -8.28 -4.43
N SER A 74 2.95 -7.28 -5.27
CA SER A 74 4.19 -7.17 -6.05
C SER A 74 5.41 -7.01 -5.14
N MET A 75 5.32 -6.17 -4.10
CA MET A 75 6.38 -5.99 -3.11
C MET A 75 6.64 -7.29 -2.35
N ALA A 76 5.59 -7.98 -1.90
CA ALA A 76 5.69 -9.27 -1.21
C ALA A 76 6.39 -10.32 -2.07
N PHE A 77 6.03 -10.40 -3.36
CA PHE A 77 6.65 -11.34 -4.27
C PHE A 77 8.12 -10.98 -4.57
N GLY A 78 8.41 -9.71 -4.76
CA GLY A 78 9.77 -9.22 -4.97
C GLY A 78 10.68 -9.54 -3.78
N GLU A 79 10.23 -9.25 -2.55
CA GLU A 79 10.95 -9.57 -1.32
C GLU A 79 11.14 -11.08 -1.15
N TYR A 80 10.11 -11.86 -1.44
CA TYR A 80 10.18 -13.32 -1.38
C TYR A 80 11.22 -13.89 -2.35
N MET A 81 11.27 -13.38 -3.58
CA MET A 81 12.19 -13.88 -4.61
C MET A 81 13.64 -13.45 -4.37
N THR A 82 13.87 -12.22 -3.89
CA THR A 82 15.20 -11.60 -3.81
C THR A 82 15.73 -11.51 -2.38
N GLY A 83 14.94 -10.98 -1.45
CA GLY A 83 15.35 -10.76 -0.06
C GLY A 83 15.37 -12.05 0.74
N LEU A 84 14.31 -12.82 0.70
CA LEU A 84 14.19 -14.09 1.42
C LEU A 84 14.76 -15.28 0.64
N ASN A 85 15.14 -15.12 -0.63
CA ASN A 85 15.63 -16.17 -1.51
C ASN A 85 14.77 -17.44 -1.47
N GLN A 86 13.46 -17.29 -1.36
CA GLN A 86 12.49 -18.39 -1.29
C GLN A 86 12.75 -19.39 -0.13
N LYS A 87 13.44 -18.92 0.92
CA LYS A 87 13.83 -19.77 2.05
C LYS A 87 12.64 -20.34 2.83
N TYR A 88 11.55 -19.57 2.89
CA TYR A 88 10.35 -19.95 3.63
C TYR A 88 9.21 -20.22 2.67
N LYS A 89 8.44 -21.29 2.91
CA LYS A 89 7.29 -21.63 2.06
C LYS A 89 6.07 -20.75 2.33
N ASN A 90 5.90 -20.34 3.58
CA ASN A 90 4.77 -19.52 4.00
C ASN A 90 5.31 -18.19 4.57
N VAL A 91 4.82 -17.08 4.03
CA VAL A 91 5.27 -15.74 4.40
C VAL A 91 4.07 -14.80 4.43
N LEU A 92 4.03 -13.99 5.49
CA LEU A 92 3.18 -12.82 5.57
C LEU A 92 4.06 -11.58 5.39
N PHE A 93 3.78 -10.80 4.36
CA PHE A 93 4.45 -9.55 4.08
C PHE A 93 3.53 -8.40 4.45
N VAL A 94 3.89 -7.64 5.47
CA VAL A 94 3.10 -6.49 5.93
C VAL A 94 3.73 -5.21 5.41
N ASN A 95 2.98 -4.46 4.62
CA ASN A 95 3.37 -3.18 4.08
C ASN A 95 2.70 -2.05 4.86
N ILE A 96 3.49 -1.34 5.68
CA ILE A 96 3.04 -0.16 6.42
C ILE A 96 3.57 1.06 5.68
N GLY A 97 2.74 1.58 4.79
CA GLY A 97 2.99 2.83 4.09
C GLY A 97 2.00 3.91 4.54
N TRP A 98 1.50 4.70 3.60
CA TRP A 98 0.37 5.59 3.85
C TRP A 98 -0.91 4.83 4.25
N GLY A 99 -1.12 3.64 3.67
CA GLY A 99 -2.09 2.64 4.06
C GLY A 99 -1.47 1.44 4.78
N LEU A 100 -2.23 0.34 4.87
CA LEU A 100 -1.81 -0.94 5.41
C LEU A 100 -2.18 -2.06 4.43
N GLY A 101 -1.18 -2.68 3.84
CA GLY A 101 -1.34 -3.82 2.93
C GLY A 101 -0.76 -5.11 3.50
N LEU A 102 -1.24 -6.24 2.99
CA LEU A 102 -0.75 -7.58 3.33
C LEU A 102 -0.57 -8.42 2.06
N GLY A 103 0.64 -8.90 1.84
CA GLY A 103 0.93 -9.95 0.88
C GLY A 103 1.01 -11.30 1.58
N ILE A 104 0.38 -12.32 1.02
CA ILE A 104 0.35 -13.68 1.58
C ILE A 104 1.00 -14.63 0.59
N ILE A 105 1.99 -15.38 1.05
CA ILE A 105 2.63 -16.46 0.28
C ILE A 105 2.37 -17.76 1.01
N ILE A 106 1.83 -18.74 0.30
CA ILE A 106 1.57 -20.09 0.80
C ILE A 106 2.20 -21.07 -0.18
N ASP A 107 2.93 -22.04 0.33
CA ASP A 107 3.68 -23.05 -0.47
C ASP A 107 4.54 -22.42 -1.57
N GLY A 108 5.14 -21.27 -1.27
CA GLY A 108 6.02 -20.55 -2.20
C GLY A 108 5.32 -19.79 -3.31
N LYS A 109 4.02 -19.58 -3.21
CA LYS A 109 3.20 -18.86 -4.21
C LYS A 109 2.38 -17.77 -3.57
N LEU A 110 2.24 -16.64 -4.26
CA LEU A 110 1.28 -15.62 -3.87
C LEU A 110 -0.13 -16.22 -3.78
N TYR A 111 -0.78 -15.95 -2.67
CA TYR A 111 -2.14 -16.39 -2.44
C TYR A 111 -3.12 -15.30 -2.84
N TYR A 112 -3.90 -15.57 -3.87
CA TYR A 112 -4.86 -14.60 -4.43
C TYR A 112 -6.28 -14.76 -3.88
N GLY A 113 -6.59 -15.91 -3.26
CA GLY A 113 -7.96 -16.24 -2.86
C GLY A 113 -8.89 -16.42 -4.06
N LYS A 114 -10.18 -16.29 -3.81
CA LYS A 114 -11.20 -16.56 -4.84
C LYS A 114 -11.23 -15.50 -5.95
N ASN A 115 -11.11 -14.22 -5.59
CA ASN A 115 -11.35 -13.09 -6.51
C ASN A 115 -10.10 -12.21 -6.70
N GLY A 116 -8.92 -12.68 -6.35
CA GLY A 116 -7.72 -11.86 -6.44
C GLY A 116 -7.52 -10.85 -5.29
N TYR A 117 -8.47 -10.71 -4.37
CA TYR A 117 -8.51 -9.64 -3.35
C TYR A 117 -8.04 -10.08 -1.96
N THR A 118 -7.22 -11.12 -1.84
CA THR A 118 -6.60 -11.44 -0.54
C THR A 118 -5.64 -10.36 -0.10
N GLY A 119 -5.43 -10.28 1.20
CA GLY A 119 -4.50 -9.31 1.76
C GLY A 119 -5.12 -7.95 2.10
N GLU A 120 -6.44 -7.79 1.96
CA GLU A 120 -7.17 -6.59 2.37
C GLU A 120 -7.28 -6.46 3.90
N PHE A 121 -6.20 -6.82 4.60
CA PHE A 121 -6.10 -6.89 6.06
C PHE A 121 -6.34 -5.53 6.72
N GLY A 122 -5.83 -4.47 6.13
CA GLY A 122 -6.05 -3.10 6.59
C GLY A 122 -7.53 -2.72 6.66
N HIS A 123 -8.39 -3.40 5.89
CA HIS A 123 -9.82 -3.10 5.81
C HIS A 123 -10.71 -4.06 6.61
N VAL A 124 -10.12 -4.91 7.44
CA VAL A 124 -10.88 -5.68 8.44
C VAL A 124 -11.38 -4.70 9.51
N ASN A 125 -12.68 -4.77 9.85
CA ASN A 125 -13.26 -3.97 10.92
C ASN A 125 -12.93 -4.62 12.27
N MET A 126 -12.06 -3.98 13.05
CA MET A 126 -11.59 -4.46 14.35
C MET A 126 -11.78 -3.46 15.48
N TYR A 127 -12.10 -2.21 15.17
CA TYR A 127 -12.26 -1.15 16.15
C TYR A 127 -13.68 -0.60 16.17
N ASP A 128 -14.21 -0.43 17.36
CA ASP A 128 -15.45 0.32 17.58
C ASP A 128 -15.13 1.82 17.69
N ASN A 129 -14.73 2.40 16.57
CA ASN A 129 -14.44 3.83 16.45
C ASN A 129 -15.23 4.47 15.30
N ASN A 130 -15.36 5.80 15.32
CA ASN A 130 -16.04 6.55 14.29
C ASN A 130 -15.12 7.03 13.15
N VAL A 131 -13.89 6.54 13.09
CA VAL A 131 -12.93 6.94 12.06
C VAL A 131 -13.31 6.30 10.73
N LEU A 132 -13.63 7.14 9.76
CA LEU A 132 -13.99 6.70 8.42
C LEU A 132 -12.74 6.27 7.65
N CYS A 133 -12.71 5.03 7.23
CA CYS A 133 -11.73 4.52 6.29
C CYS A 133 -12.09 4.94 4.86
N HIS A 134 -11.11 5.18 4.01
CA HIS A 134 -11.36 5.50 2.60
C HIS A 134 -12.05 4.36 1.82
N CYS A 135 -12.09 3.13 2.34
CA CYS A 135 -12.89 2.05 1.79
C CYS A 135 -14.40 2.20 2.08
N GLY A 136 -14.83 3.28 2.74
CA GLY A 136 -16.22 3.59 3.08
C GLY A 136 -16.71 2.99 4.42
N LYS A 137 -15.91 2.12 5.07
CA LYS A 137 -16.24 1.54 6.38
C LYS A 137 -15.63 2.34 7.52
N LYS A 138 -16.11 2.14 8.72
CA LYS A 138 -15.51 2.64 9.97
C LYS A 138 -14.82 1.49 10.69
N GLY A 139 -13.84 1.81 11.54
CA GLY A 139 -13.19 0.84 12.42
C GLY A 139 -12.26 -0.16 11.73
N CYS A 140 -11.78 0.16 10.53
CA CYS A 140 -10.78 -0.65 9.86
C CYS A 140 -9.43 -0.61 10.58
N ILE A 141 -8.66 -1.71 10.56
CA ILE A 141 -7.31 -1.76 11.13
C ILE A 141 -6.46 -0.59 10.63
N GLU A 142 -6.51 -0.29 9.35
CA GLU A 142 -5.76 0.80 8.73
C GLU A 142 -6.02 2.17 9.36
N THR A 143 -7.23 2.40 9.94
CA THR A 143 -7.52 3.68 10.59
C THR A 143 -6.76 3.89 11.88
N GLU A 144 -6.17 2.83 12.44
CA GLU A 144 -5.37 2.87 13.66
C GLU A 144 -3.90 2.53 13.42
N VAL A 145 -3.61 1.73 12.37
CA VAL A 145 -2.29 1.15 12.12
C VAL A 145 -1.84 1.43 10.69
N SER A 146 -1.56 2.69 10.38
CA SER A 146 -1.01 3.09 9.08
C SER A 146 -0.26 4.42 9.22
N GLY A 147 0.55 4.79 8.24
CA GLY A 147 1.20 6.10 8.21
C GLY A 147 0.19 7.26 8.29
N ARG A 148 -0.94 7.14 7.60
CA ARG A 148 -2.04 8.11 7.70
C ARG A 148 -2.65 8.17 9.11
N ALA A 149 -2.79 7.03 9.78
CA ALA A 149 -3.30 7.00 11.15
C ALA A 149 -2.33 7.68 12.12
N ILE A 150 -1.03 7.40 12.00
CA ILE A 150 0.02 8.07 12.80
C ILE A 150 0.00 9.57 12.55
N HIS A 151 -0.05 9.99 11.29
CA HIS A 151 -0.10 11.40 10.91
C HIS A 151 -1.34 12.11 11.47
N ARG A 152 -2.52 11.50 11.37
CA ARG A 152 -3.76 12.03 11.95
C ARG A 152 -3.63 12.19 13.47
N LYS A 153 -3.20 11.15 14.16
CA LYS A 153 -3.01 11.15 15.63
C LYS A 153 -1.99 12.21 16.08
N LEU A 154 -0.90 12.37 15.33
CA LEU A 154 0.10 13.42 15.60
C LEU A 154 -0.54 14.82 15.56
N ILE A 155 -1.26 15.12 14.50
CA ILE A 155 -1.92 16.44 14.33
C ILE A 155 -2.96 16.66 15.42
N GLU A 156 -3.78 15.65 15.75
CA GLU A 156 -4.79 15.72 16.80
C GLU A 156 -4.15 16.03 18.18
N ARG A 157 -3.07 15.34 18.53
CA ARG A 157 -2.37 15.51 19.82
C ARG A 157 -1.67 16.87 19.91
N ILE A 158 -1.01 17.32 18.84
CA ILE A 158 -0.40 18.68 18.81
C ILE A 158 -1.49 19.76 18.94
N ASN A 159 -2.61 19.62 18.24
CA ASN A 159 -3.72 20.57 18.34
C ASN A 159 -4.39 20.56 19.72
N SER A 160 -4.29 19.46 20.48
CA SER A 160 -4.75 19.36 21.87
C SER A 160 -3.74 19.94 22.89
N GLY A 161 -2.59 20.43 22.44
CA GLY A 161 -1.61 21.13 23.25
C GLY A 161 -0.36 20.32 23.59
N GLU A 162 -0.18 19.11 23.03
CA GLU A 162 1.04 18.34 23.24
C GLU A 162 2.20 18.91 22.40
N SER A 163 3.40 18.83 22.94
CA SER A 163 4.60 19.38 22.32
C SER A 163 5.32 18.31 21.49
N SER A 164 5.78 18.70 20.30
CA SER A 164 6.64 17.92 19.42
C SER A 164 7.57 18.87 18.66
N VAL A 165 8.71 18.39 18.20
CA VAL A 165 9.56 19.14 17.28
C VAL A 165 8.83 19.48 15.97
N LEU A 166 7.78 18.73 15.63
CA LEU A 166 6.94 18.95 14.45
C LEU A 166 5.80 19.97 14.68
N SER A 167 5.61 20.47 15.92
CA SER A 167 4.52 21.42 16.24
C SER A 167 4.57 22.68 15.36
N ARG A 168 5.76 23.16 15.01
CA ARG A 168 5.91 24.31 14.12
C ARG A 168 5.36 24.04 12.72
N MET A 169 5.62 22.83 12.17
CA MET A 169 5.13 22.44 10.85
C MET A 169 3.61 22.35 10.85
N VAL A 170 3.02 21.72 11.87
CA VAL A 170 1.55 21.65 12.04
C VAL A 170 0.94 23.04 12.09
N ASN A 171 1.46 23.95 12.92
CA ASN A 171 0.95 25.29 13.09
C ASN A 171 1.08 26.15 11.81
N GLN A 172 2.10 25.92 11.02
CA GLN A 172 2.33 26.58 9.73
C GLN A 172 1.64 25.89 8.55
N ARG A 173 0.90 24.80 8.80
CA ARG A 173 0.25 23.98 7.77
C ARG A 173 1.21 23.46 6.70
N VAL A 174 2.46 23.22 7.08
CA VAL A 174 3.45 22.58 6.21
C VAL A 174 3.13 21.08 6.17
N SER A 175 3.24 20.48 4.98
CA SER A 175 3.02 19.05 4.83
C SER A 175 4.04 18.25 5.64
N ILE A 176 3.56 17.33 6.46
CA ILE A 176 4.37 16.40 7.24
C ILE A 176 4.27 15.03 6.58
N THR A 177 5.39 14.42 6.27
CA THR A 177 5.45 13.09 5.71
C THR A 177 5.61 12.03 6.83
N THR A 178 5.35 10.76 6.52
CA THR A 178 5.65 9.67 7.44
C THR A 178 7.13 9.64 7.81
N LYS A 179 8.01 10.00 6.86
CA LYS A 179 9.45 10.10 7.11
C LYS A 179 9.78 11.16 8.17
N ASP A 180 9.17 12.34 8.11
CA ASP A 180 9.40 13.38 9.11
C ASP A 180 9.05 12.91 10.52
N ILE A 181 7.98 12.10 10.66
CA ILE A 181 7.56 11.52 11.95
C ILE A 181 8.56 10.46 12.44
N LEU A 182 9.06 9.63 11.53
CA LEU A 182 10.08 8.62 11.85
C LEU A 182 11.39 9.29 12.26
N ASP A 183 11.84 10.27 11.47
CA ASP A 183 13.06 11.03 11.76
C ASP A 183 12.95 11.77 13.11
N ALA A 184 11.77 12.32 13.44
CA ALA A 184 11.53 12.96 14.74
C ALA A 184 11.62 11.94 15.89
N ALA A 185 11.05 10.75 15.72
CA ALA A 185 11.12 9.68 16.71
C ALA A 185 12.56 9.16 16.90
N GLU A 186 13.33 9.00 15.82
CA GLU A 186 14.76 8.64 15.87
C GLU A 186 15.58 9.69 16.59
N ASN A 187 15.16 10.96 16.54
CA ASN A 187 15.77 12.08 17.29
C ASN A 187 15.11 12.31 18.65
N GLU A 188 14.51 11.28 19.23
CA GLU A 188 13.99 11.24 20.61
C GLU A 188 12.80 12.18 20.86
N ASP A 189 12.01 12.55 19.84
CA ASP A 189 10.75 13.26 20.07
C ASP A 189 9.75 12.36 20.82
N PRO A 190 9.34 12.71 22.05
CA PRO A 190 8.56 11.79 22.88
C PRO A 190 7.19 11.48 22.29
N LEU A 191 6.54 12.46 21.63
CA LEU A 191 5.23 12.27 21.04
C LEU A 191 5.30 11.30 19.84
N CYS A 192 6.28 11.48 18.96
CA CYS A 192 6.48 10.62 17.82
C CYS A 192 6.87 9.19 18.23
N MET A 193 7.75 9.04 19.23
CA MET A 193 8.13 7.75 19.80
C MET A 193 6.92 7.00 20.35
N GLU A 194 6.09 7.69 21.13
CA GLU A 194 4.88 7.09 21.72
C GLU A 194 3.90 6.65 20.63
N LEU A 195 3.62 7.49 19.65
CA LEU A 195 2.71 7.16 18.54
C LEU A 195 3.17 5.94 17.73
N ILE A 196 4.46 5.85 17.45
CA ILE A 196 5.03 4.70 16.73
C ILE A 196 4.95 3.44 17.60
N SER A 197 5.29 3.55 18.89
CA SER A 197 5.21 2.42 19.84
C SER A 197 3.79 1.89 19.98
N GLN A 198 2.80 2.78 20.14
CA GLN A 198 1.38 2.40 20.22
C GLN A 198 0.92 1.72 18.94
N THR A 199 1.28 2.30 17.77
CA THR A 199 0.94 1.71 16.46
C THR A 199 1.57 0.32 16.31
N GLY A 200 2.82 0.13 16.76
CA GLY A 200 3.50 -1.15 16.72
C GLY A 200 2.83 -2.21 17.61
N MET A 201 2.40 -1.83 18.81
CA MET A 201 1.66 -2.72 19.72
C MET A 201 0.31 -3.14 19.12
N GLU A 202 -0.45 -2.19 18.60
CA GLU A 202 -1.73 -2.48 17.93
C GLU A 202 -1.55 -3.41 16.73
N LEU A 203 -0.57 -3.14 15.90
CA LEU A 203 -0.25 -4.03 14.77
C LEU A 203 0.13 -5.43 15.26
N GLY A 204 0.95 -5.52 16.30
CA GLY A 204 1.35 -6.79 16.87
C GLY A 204 0.17 -7.64 17.33
N HIS A 205 -0.81 -7.03 18.00
CA HIS A 205 -2.04 -7.70 18.42
C HIS A 205 -2.83 -8.25 17.21
N GLN A 206 -2.98 -7.45 16.16
CA GLN A 206 -3.72 -7.85 14.97
C GLN A 206 -2.99 -8.98 14.20
N LEU A 207 -1.66 -8.89 14.10
CA LEU A 207 -0.85 -9.91 13.44
C LEU A 207 -0.82 -11.23 14.21
N ALA A 208 -0.81 -11.19 15.55
CA ALA A 208 -0.89 -12.40 16.37
C ALA A 208 -2.16 -13.21 16.08
N GLY A 209 -3.31 -12.53 15.93
CA GLY A 209 -4.55 -13.15 15.49
C GLY A 209 -4.45 -13.79 14.10
N LEU A 210 -3.84 -13.08 13.14
CA LEU A 210 -3.68 -13.55 11.78
C LEU A 210 -2.74 -14.78 11.70
N ILE A 211 -1.62 -14.77 12.42
CA ILE A 211 -0.66 -15.88 12.47
C ILE A 211 -1.30 -17.15 13.02
N ASN A 212 -2.22 -17.02 13.97
CA ASN A 212 -2.93 -18.18 14.54
C ASN A 212 -3.97 -18.79 13.59
N LEU A 213 -4.32 -18.10 12.48
CA LEU A 213 -5.29 -18.57 11.49
C LEU A 213 -4.65 -19.19 10.25
N LEU A 214 -3.36 -18.96 10.04
CA LEU A 214 -2.57 -19.40 8.88
C LEU A 214 -1.46 -20.38 9.28
#